data_59b51319ff3f8b917acb219c88862f0f
#
_entry.id   59b51319ff3f8b917acb219c88862f0f
#
_cell.length_a   1.000
_cell.length_b   1.000
_cell.length_c   1.000
_cell.angle_alpha   90.00
_cell.angle_beta   90.00
_cell.angle_gamma   90.00
#
_symmetry.space_group_name_H-M   'P 1'
#
loop_
_entity.id
_entity.type
_entity.pdbx_description
1 polymer ?
#
loop_
_entity_poly.entity_id
_entity_poly.type
_entity_poly.pdbx_seq_one_letter_code
_entity_poly.pdbx_strand_id
1 'polypeptide(L)'
;MSPRPAIDHIRRPQILRAAAEVITERGFAGTRVIDVAERAGTSAPASLYWFESRERLLSEALIADEEEFAEKLDADLEALPTAGARLLHLIDASVQDGDLSLSIELWARSLPDATAA
;
A
#
# COMPACT_ATOMS: atom_id res chain seq x y z
N MET A 1 -15.05 -23.79 14.90
CA MET A 1 -13.81 -23.60 14.15
C MET A 1 -14.01 -22.57 13.07
N SER A 2 -13.25 -21.54 13.08
CA SER A 2 -13.51 -20.46 12.16
C SER A 2 -13.03 -20.83 10.73
N PRO A 3 -13.82 -20.46 9.71
CA PRO A 3 -13.47 -20.73 8.32
C PRO A 3 -12.43 -19.71 7.83
N ARG A 4 -11.24 -19.82 8.36
CA ARG A 4 -10.18 -18.84 8.09
C ARG A 4 -9.84 -18.62 6.62
N PRO A 5 -9.84 -19.65 5.75
CA PRO A 5 -9.57 -19.40 4.33
C PRO A 5 -10.55 -18.45 3.68
N ALA A 6 -11.84 -18.53 4.04
CA ALA A 6 -12.86 -17.63 3.52
C ALA A 6 -12.68 -16.21 4.08
N ILE A 7 -12.31 -16.11 5.36
CA ILE A 7 -12.07 -14.83 6.02
C ILE A 7 -10.82 -14.18 5.46
N ASP A 8 -9.84 -14.98 5.09
CA ASP A 8 -8.55 -14.52 4.56
C ASP A 8 -8.73 -13.67 3.31
N HIS A 9 -9.61 -14.06 2.41
CA HIS A 9 -9.88 -13.31 1.18
C HIS A 9 -10.43 -11.91 1.45
N ILE A 10 -11.06 -11.72 2.60
CA ILE A 10 -11.65 -10.43 2.97
C ILE A 10 -10.74 -9.65 3.89
N ARG A 11 -10.20 -10.31 4.91
CA ARG A 11 -9.44 -9.65 5.97
C ARG A 11 -8.07 -9.17 5.52
N ARG A 12 -7.36 -10.02 4.77
CA ARG A 12 -6.02 -9.68 4.35
C ARG A 12 -5.98 -8.41 3.50
N PRO A 13 -6.81 -8.28 2.46
CA PRO A 13 -6.87 -7.04 1.69
C PRO A 13 -7.30 -5.84 2.51
N GLN A 14 -8.22 -6.02 3.45
CA GLN A 14 -8.67 -4.91 4.31
C GLN A 14 -7.55 -4.40 5.20
N ILE A 15 -6.77 -5.32 5.76
CA ILE A 15 -5.64 -4.95 6.61
C ILE A 15 -4.57 -4.22 5.80
N LEU A 16 -4.27 -4.72 4.60
CA LEU A 16 -3.29 -4.08 3.73
C LEU A 16 -3.72 -2.67 3.33
N ARG A 17 -4.99 -2.49 3.01
CA ARG A 17 -5.51 -1.18 2.67
C ARG A 17 -5.45 -0.22 3.86
N ALA A 18 -5.83 -0.70 5.03
CA ALA A 18 -5.75 0.09 6.25
C ALA A 18 -4.31 0.50 6.54
N ALA A 19 -3.37 -0.42 6.35
CA ALA A 19 -1.96 -0.13 6.56
C ALA A 19 -1.48 0.96 5.61
N ALA A 20 -1.82 0.88 4.33
CA ALA A 20 -1.44 1.90 3.35
C ALA A 20 -2.00 3.28 3.74
N GLU A 21 -3.23 3.33 4.21
CA GLU A 21 -3.86 4.57 4.65
C GLU A 21 -3.13 5.19 5.84
N VAL A 22 -2.80 4.37 6.84
CA VAL A 22 -2.10 4.87 8.01
C VAL A 22 -0.69 5.32 7.66
N ILE A 23 -0.01 4.58 6.79
CA ILE A 23 1.33 4.98 6.32
C ILE A 23 1.27 6.34 5.63
N THR A 24 0.25 6.57 4.82
CA THR A 24 0.07 7.85 4.15
C THR A 24 -0.09 9.00 5.14
N GLU A 25 -0.79 8.74 6.24
CA GLU A 25 -1.03 9.77 7.27
C GLU A 25 0.16 10.00 8.18
N ARG A 26 0.88 8.93 8.54
CA ARG A 26 1.88 8.97 9.61
C ARG A 26 3.29 8.65 9.19
N GLY A 27 3.47 8.20 7.95
CA GLY A 27 4.75 7.69 7.49
C GLY A 27 5.00 6.26 7.95
N PHE A 28 5.95 5.60 7.32
CA PHE A 28 6.26 4.21 7.62
C PHE A 28 6.71 4.04 9.07
N ALA A 29 7.63 4.89 9.51
CA ALA A 29 8.18 4.80 10.86
C ALA A 29 7.14 5.08 11.94
N GLY A 30 6.16 5.95 11.64
CA GLY A 30 5.14 6.34 12.60
C GLY A 30 3.91 5.46 12.64
N THR A 31 3.87 4.41 11.82
CA THR A 31 2.72 3.51 11.75
C THR A 31 2.87 2.35 12.72
N ARG A 32 1.87 2.16 13.59
CA ARG A 32 1.85 1.06 14.54
C ARG A 32 0.80 0.04 14.12
N VAL A 33 1.04 -1.23 14.45
CA VAL A 33 0.09 -2.30 14.12
C VAL A 33 -1.28 -2.03 14.72
N ILE A 34 -1.34 -1.48 15.93
CA ILE A 34 -2.62 -1.20 16.57
C ILE A 34 -3.42 -0.15 15.80
N ASP A 35 -2.76 0.84 15.21
CA ASP A 35 -3.44 1.84 14.40
C ASP A 35 -4.03 1.24 13.14
N VAL A 36 -3.27 0.33 12.51
CA VAL A 36 -3.73 -0.39 11.33
C VAL A 36 -4.92 -1.27 11.70
N ALA A 37 -4.82 -2.00 12.81
CA ALA A 37 -5.86 -2.91 13.26
C ALA A 37 -7.17 -2.16 13.56
N GLU A 38 -7.09 -1.03 14.23
CA GLU A 38 -8.26 -0.21 14.53
C GLU A 38 -8.94 0.25 13.25
N ARG A 39 -8.18 0.71 12.28
CA ARG A 39 -8.73 1.15 11.00
C ARG A 39 -9.35 0.01 10.22
N ALA A 40 -8.75 -1.18 10.30
CA ALA A 40 -9.28 -2.37 9.63
C ALA A 40 -10.46 -3.02 10.35
N GLY A 41 -10.74 -2.58 11.57
CA GLY A 41 -11.83 -3.16 12.36
C GLY A 41 -11.49 -4.50 12.99
N THR A 42 -10.22 -4.70 13.33
CA THR A 42 -9.75 -5.94 13.94
C THR A 42 -8.76 -5.63 15.06
N SER A 43 -8.12 -6.64 15.62
CA SER A 43 -7.14 -6.48 16.69
C SER A 43 -5.71 -6.57 16.15
N ALA A 44 -4.75 -6.04 16.91
CA ALA A 44 -3.35 -6.15 16.54
C ALA A 44 -2.89 -7.61 16.44
N PRO A 45 -3.21 -8.50 17.40
CA PRO A 45 -2.87 -9.90 17.24
C PRO A 45 -3.47 -10.56 16.02
N ALA A 46 -4.73 -10.22 15.69
CA ALA A 46 -5.36 -10.77 14.49
C ALA A 46 -4.68 -10.29 13.23
N SER A 47 -4.27 -9.02 13.21
CA SER A 47 -3.53 -8.47 12.07
C SER A 47 -2.20 -9.20 11.89
N LEU A 48 -1.46 -9.43 12.97
CA LEU A 48 -0.19 -10.14 12.91
C LEU A 48 -0.34 -11.64 12.65
N TYR A 49 -1.53 -12.18 12.79
CA TYR A 49 -1.79 -13.57 12.42
C TYR A 49 -1.56 -13.79 10.91
N TRP A 50 -1.95 -12.80 10.10
CA TRP A 50 -1.81 -12.88 8.65
C TRP A 50 -0.41 -12.49 8.17
N PHE A 51 0.33 -11.78 9.00
CA PHE A 51 1.66 -11.28 8.67
C PHE A 51 2.59 -11.58 9.83
N GLU A 52 3.81 -11.91 9.55
CA GLU A 52 4.74 -12.36 10.58
C GLU A 52 5.19 -11.24 11.50
N SER A 53 5.26 -10.01 10.99
CA SER A 53 5.76 -8.87 11.74
C SER A 53 5.15 -7.58 11.22
N ARG A 54 5.35 -6.52 12.01
CA ARG A 54 4.96 -5.17 11.58
C ARG A 54 5.63 -4.80 10.26
N GLU A 55 6.92 -5.04 10.14
CA GLU A 55 7.67 -4.70 8.93
C GLU A 55 7.13 -5.45 7.72
N ARG A 56 6.80 -6.72 7.90
CA ARG A 56 6.23 -7.51 6.82
C ARG A 56 4.87 -6.98 6.39
N LEU A 57 4.02 -6.67 7.36
CA LEU A 57 2.70 -6.09 7.11
C LEU A 57 2.82 -4.80 6.33
N LEU A 58 3.63 -3.88 6.80
CA LEU A 58 3.75 -2.58 6.17
C LEU A 58 4.41 -2.65 4.80
N SER A 59 5.42 -3.51 4.63
CA SER A 59 6.06 -3.71 3.34
C SER A 59 5.10 -4.30 2.31
N GLU A 60 4.32 -5.29 2.70
CA GLU A 60 3.32 -5.87 1.80
C GLU A 60 2.24 -4.87 1.44
N ALA A 61 1.87 -3.99 2.39
CA ALA A 61 0.89 -2.95 2.12
C ALA A 61 1.39 -1.96 1.07
N LEU A 62 2.65 -1.57 1.15
CA LEU A 62 3.24 -0.66 0.17
C LEU A 62 3.31 -1.30 -1.21
N ILE A 63 3.69 -2.57 -1.29
CA ILE A 63 3.77 -3.29 -2.55
C ILE A 63 2.37 -3.42 -3.17
N ALA A 64 1.37 -3.79 -2.37
CA ALA A 64 0.01 -3.94 -2.86
C ALA A 64 -0.55 -2.62 -3.38
N ASP A 65 -0.26 -1.52 -2.69
CA ASP A 65 -0.72 -0.20 -3.10
C ASP A 65 -0.09 0.21 -4.42
N GLU A 66 1.20 -0.03 -4.60
CA GLU A 66 1.90 0.27 -5.85
C GLU A 66 1.37 -0.56 -7.01
N GLU A 67 1.12 -1.83 -6.79
CA GLU A 67 0.57 -2.71 -7.82
C GLU A 67 -0.82 -2.25 -8.25
N GLU A 68 -1.67 -1.90 -7.30
CA GLU A 68 -3.01 -1.40 -7.58
C GLU A 68 -2.96 -0.09 -8.36
N PHE A 69 -2.08 0.81 -7.97
CA PHE A 69 -1.89 2.07 -8.66
C PHE A 69 -1.41 1.84 -10.10
N ALA A 70 -0.44 0.96 -10.29
CA ALA A 70 0.10 0.65 -11.62
C ALA A 70 -0.96 0.05 -12.54
N GLU A 71 -1.77 -0.88 -12.04
CA GLU A 71 -2.84 -1.49 -12.82
C GLU A 71 -3.87 -0.47 -13.25
N LYS A 72 -4.29 0.38 -12.33
CA LYS A 72 -5.25 1.44 -12.62
C LYS A 72 -4.69 2.40 -13.65
N LEU A 73 -3.43 2.76 -13.50
CA LEU A 73 -2.77 3.69 -14.41
C LEU A 73 -2.65 3.10 -15.81
N ASP A 74 -2.29 1.84 -15.92
CA ASP A 74 -2.20 1.16 -17.21
C ASP A 74 -3.55 1.14 -17.92
N ALA A 75 -4.61 0.81 -17.20
CA ALA A 75 -5.95 0.80 -17.77
C ALA A 75 -6.36 2.18 -18.26
N ASP A 76 -6.07 3.22 -17.47
CA ASP A 76 -6.38 4.60 -17.84
C ASP A 76 -5.56 5.03 -19.06
N LEU A 77 -4.30 4.67 -19.11
CA LEU A 77 -3.43 5.02 -20.24
C LEU A 77 -3.87 4.38 -21.54
N GLU A 78 -4.31 3.12 -21.47
CA GLU A 78 -4.82 2.43 -22.66
C GLU A 78 -6.07 3.09 -23.24
N ALA A 79 -6.86 3.72 -22.41
CA ALA A 79 -8.06 4.42 -22.83
C ALA A 79 -7.77 5.77 -23.49
N LEU A 80 -6.55 6.29 -23.38
CA LEU A 80 -6.21 7.61 -23.90
C LEU A 80 -5.65 7.52 -25.32
N PRO A 81 -6.12 8.43 -26.23
CA PRO A 81 -5.81 8.29 -27.66
C PRO A 81 -4.43 8.80 -28.06
N THR A 82 -3.79 9.66 -27.28
CA THR A 82 -2.50 10.25 -27.66
C THR A 82 -1.46 10.11 -26.57
N ALA A 83 -0.19 10.15 -26.99
CA ALA A 83 0.92 10.11 -26.05
C ALA A 83 0.93 11.33 -25.13
N GLY A 84 0.57 12.51 -25.65
CA GLY A 84 0.49 13.72 -24.85
C GLY A 84 -0.58 13.64 -23.78
N ALA A 85 -1.76 13.12 -24.13
CA ALA A 85 -2.83 12.92 -23.16
C ALA A 85 -2.42 11.91 -22.10
N ARG A 86 -1.73 10.85 -22.48
CA ARG A 86 -1.21 9.85 -21.55
C ARG A 86 -0.23 10.46 -20.56
N LEU A 87 0.68 11.29 -21.04
CA LEU A 87 1.66 11.94 -20.17
C LEU A 87 0.97 12.88 -19.18
N LEU A 88 0.03 13.70 -19.65
CA LEU A 88 -0.71 14.59 -18.77
C LEU A 88 -1.49 13.83 -17.73
N HIS A 89 -2.10 12.71 -18.12
CA HIS A 89 -2.83 11.87 -17.18
C HIS A 89 -1.92 11.28 -16.11
N LEU A 90 -0.72 10.85 -16.49
CA LEU A 90 0.26 10.34 -15.55
C LEU A 90 0.63 11.39 -14.50
N ILE A 91 0.91 12.59 -14.94
CA ILE A 91 1.27 13.69 -14.04
C ILE A 91 0.11 14.00 -13.11
N ASP A 92 -1.10 14.12 -13.66
CA ASP A 92 -2.29 14.46 -12.90
C ASP A 92 -2.61 13.39 -11.85
N ALA A 93 -2.57 12.12 -12.24
CA ALA A 93 -2.82 11.01 -11.32
C ALA A 93 -1.82 11.00 -10.16
N SER A 94 -0.56 11.24 -10.47
CA SER A 94 0.48 11.26 -9.44
C SER A 94 0.26 12.38 -8.42
N VAL A 95 -0.29 13.50 -8.86
CA VAL A 95 -0.57 14.63 -7.98
C VAL A 95 -1.85 14.42 -7.18
N GLN A 96 -2.92 13.97 -7.85
CA GLN A 96 -4.25 13.88 -7.23
C GLN A 96 -4.39 12.77 -6.21
N ASP A 97 -3.79 11.62 -6.48
CA ASP A 97 -3.90 10.48 -5.57
C ASP A 97 -3.14 10.69 -4.27
N GLY A 98 -2.27 11.68 -4.22
CA GLY A 98 -1.48 11.92 -3.04
C GLY A 98 -0.53 10.77 -2.70
N ASP A 99 -0.35 9.87 -3.64
CA ASP A 99 0.41 8.64 -3.42
C ASP A 99 1.91 8.82 -3.53
N LEU A 100 2.36 10.03 -3.77
CA LEU A 100 3.79 10.29 -3.82
C LEU A 100 4.48 9.86 -2.53
N SER A 101 3.80 10.02 -1.39
CA SER A 101 4.40 9.64 -0.11
C SER A 101 4.60 8.13 -0.01
N LEU A 102 3.64 7.33 -0.47
CA LEU A 102 3.78 5.87 -0.48
C LEU A 102 4.82 5.41 -1.49
N SER A 103 4.81 6.00 -2.66
CA SER A 103 5.79 5.67 -3.69
C SER A 103 7.20 6.00 -3.24
N ILE A 104 7.38 7.15 -2.60
CA ILE A 104 8.68 7.56 -2.06
C ILE A 104 9.12 6.60 -0.94
N GLU A 105 8.21 6.22 -0.05
CA GLU A 105 8.53 5.27 1.01
C GLU A 105 8.98 3.93 0.45
N LEU A 106 8.23 3.41 -0.53
CA LEU A 106 8.58 2.14 -1.16
C LEU A 106 9.92 2.23 -1.88
N TRP A 107 10.12 3.32 -2.62
CA TRP A 107 11.37 3.54 -3.35
C TRP A 107 12.55 3.60 -2.41
N ALA A 108 12.43 4.35 -1.31
CA ALA A 108 13.49 4.49 -0.33
C ALA A 108 13.85 3.14 0.30
N ARG A 109 12.87 2.28 0.53
CA ARG A 109 13.10 0.98 1.13
C ARG A 109 13.66 -0.04 0.13
N SER A 110 13.40 0.15 -1.15
CA SER A 110 13.90 -0.76 -2.19
C SER A 110 15.31 -0.43 -2.65
N LEU A 111 15.83 0.74 -2.32
CA LEU A 111 17.17 1.09 -2.67
C LEU A 111 18.17 0.20 -1.94
N PRO A 112 19.29 -0.17 -2.60
CA PRO A 112 20.38 -0.78 -1.88
C PRO A 112 20.76 0.14 -0.73
N ASP A 113 21.16 -0.46 0.38
CA ASP A 113 21.51 0.34 1.53
C ASP A 113 22.82 1.09 1.31
N ALA A 114 22.72 2.13 0.50
CA ALA A 114 23.86 2.95 0.17
C ALA A 114 24.43 3.68 1.38
N THR A 115 23.62 3.84 2.40
CA THR A 115 24.07 4.44 3.65
C THR A 115 24.89 3.49 4.49
N ALA A 116 24.74 2.20 4.25
CA ALA A 116 25.56 1.19 4.92
C ALA A 116 26.91 1.00 4.26
N ALA A 117 27.07 1.52 3.10
CA ALA A 117 28.31 1.42 2.35
C ALA A 117 29.35 2.42 2.84
#